data_ed11d2c75e003a9c70befa6ee4e5cf46
#
_entry.id   ed11d2c75e003a9c70befa6ee4e5cf46
#
_cell.length_a   1.000
_cell.length_b   1.000
_cell.length_c   1.000
_cell.angle_alpha   90.00
_cell.angle_beta   90.00
_cell.angle_gamma   90.00
#
_symmetry.space_group_name_H-M   'P 1'
#
loop_
_entity.id
_entity.type
_entity.pdbx_description
1 polymer ?
#
loop_
_entity_poly.entity_id
_entity_poly.type
_entity_poly.pdbx_seq_one_letter_code
_entity_poly.pdbx_strand_id
1 'polypeptide(L)'
;IMCMSFIFVDMGRPDRIVNVFLHPTPHSMMFWDTVALSGYLVLNLLISFVSLSCERRGEPPPKWIKPVIILSIPWAVSIHTVTAFLYSGLAARPFWMTAILAPRFLASAFAAGPALLILLALIVRKLSNFDPGKQAIQKLAEIVTYAMLLNVFFVAMELFTALYSDIPEHVHHFQFLFLGIGGENTLAPWMWLSVVLAVVALVILVNPATRRSETTMIIGCEAVF
;
A
#
# COMPACT_ATOMS: atom_id res chain seq x y z
N ILE A 1 4.15 -7.19 12.19
CA ILE A 1 4.94 -8.42 12.45
C ILE A 1 5.32 -9.08 11.13
N MET A 2 4.38 -9.48 10.28
CA MET A 2 4.66 -10.18 9.01
C MET A 2 5.67 -9.46 8.13
N CYS A 3 5.53 -8.14 7.92
CA CYS A 3 6.48 -7.35 7.13
C CYS A 3 7.92 -7.48 7.65
N MET A 4 8.12 -7.33 8.96
CA MET A 4 9.44 -7.48 9.60
C MET A 4 9.98 -8.92 9.47
N SER A 5 9.10 -9.93 9.55
CA SER A 5 9.49 -11.32 9.37
C SER A 5 9.95 -11.60 7.93
N PHE A 6 9.26 -11.06 6.92
CA PHE A 6 9.67 -11.20 5.53
C PHE A 6 11.02 -10.53 5.25
N ILE A 7 11.24 -9.32 5.76
CA ILE A 7 12.54 -8.64 5.65
C ILE A 7 13.65 -9.49 6.27
N PHE A 8 13.40 -10.06 7.46
CA PHE A 8 14.37 -10.89 8.14
C PHE A 8 14.72 -12.18 7.36
N VAL A 9 13.72 -12.83 6.77
CA VAL A 9 13.90 -14.07 6.00
C VAL A 9 14.56 -13.79 4.65
N ASP A 10 14.20 -12.68 4.00
CA ASP A 10 14.73 -12.32 2.67
C ASP A 10 16.14 -11.71 2.72
N MET A 11 16.58 -11.30 3.91
CA MET A 11 17.91 -10.75 4.11
C MET A 11 18.97 -11.86 4.04
N GLY A 12 19.90 -11.78 3.10
CA GLY A 12 20.94 -12.78 2.91
C GLY A 12 21.83 -13.01 4.15
N ARG A 13 21.93 -12.00 5.03
CA ARG A 13 22.69 -12.07 6.31
C ARG A 13 21.86 -11.50 7.46
N PRO A 14 20.86 -12.24 7.96
CA PRO A 14 19.95 -11.79 9.02
C PRO A 14 20.65 -11.49 10.35
N ASP A 15 21.84 -12.12 10.59
CA ASP A 15 22.71 -11.83 11.72
C ASP A 15 23.15 -10.36 11.81
N ARG A 16 23.15 -9.64 10.68
CA ARG A 16 23.57 -8.23 10.60
C ARG A 16 22.45 -7.22 10.76
N ILE A 17 21.20 -7.63 10.89
CA ILE A 17 20.07 -6.71 11.00
C ILE A 17 20.21 -5.75 12.18
N VAL A 18 20.80 -6.24 13.29
CA VAL A 18 21.01 -5.46 14.51
C VAL A 18 22.05 -4.34 14.31
N ASN A 19 22.94 -4.46 13.33
CA ASN A 19 23.97 -3.47 13.06
C ASN A 19 23.40 -2.11 12.65
N VAL A 20 22.20 -2.08 12.05
CA VAL A 20 21.51 -0.83 11.70
C VAL A 20 21.20 0.01 12.95
N PHE A 21 20.93 -0.65 14.08
CA PHE A 21 20.68 -0.01 15.37
C PHE A 21 21.98 0.27 16.16
N LEU A 22 22.94 -0.66 16.09
CA LEU A 22 24.21 -0.54 16.82
C LEU A 22 25.13 0.53 16.19
N HIS A 23 25.07 0.69 14.87
CA HIS A 23 25.87 1.63 14.11
C HIS A 23 24.95 2.56 13.29
N PRO A 24 24.21 3.47 13.94
CA PRO A 24 23.24 4.32 13.27
C PRO A 24 23.93 5.23 12.24
N THR A 25 23.40 5.22 11.02
CA THR A 25 23.89 6.06 9.91
C THR A 25 22.77 7.01 9.45
N PRO A 26 22.61 8.19 10.08
CA PRO A 26 21.49 9.11 9.80
C PRO A 26 21.42 9.61 8.35
N HIS A 27 22.50 9.51 7.60
CA HIS A 27 22.55 9.86 6.17
C HIS A 27 22.05 8.73 5.24
N SER A 28 21.75 7.54 5.80
CA SER A 28 21.23 6.41 5.03
C SER A 28 19.71 6.36 5.10
N MET A 29 19.06 6.27 3.94
CA MET A 29 17.60 6.06 3.88
C MET A 29 17.16 4.72 4.49
N MET A 30 18.02 3.69 4.43
CA MET A 30 17.77 2.39 5.09
C MET A 30 17.65 2.53 6.62
N PHE A 31 18.44 3.42 7.23
CA PHE A 31 18.30 3.70 8.66
C PHE A 31 16.93 4.29 8.98
N TRP A 32 16.48 5.28 8.21
CA TRP A 32 15.16 5.91 8.40
C TRP A 32 14.00 4.95 8.12
N ASP A 33 14.14 4.06 7.13
CA ASP A 33 13.14 3.01 6.86
C ASP A 33 13.03 2.05 8.04
N THR A 34 14.17 1.65 8.62
CA THR A 34 14.19 0.81 9.84
C THR A 34 13.56 1.51 11.04
N VAL A 35 13.81 2.81 11.23
CA VAL A 35 13.19 3.61 12.30
C VAL A 35 11.68 3.71 12.09
N ALA A 36 11.22 3.99 10.86
CA ALA A 36 9.81 4.10 10.53
C ALA A 36 9.07 2.77 10.76
N LEU A 37 9.61 1.66 10.25
CA LEU A 37 9.02 0.32 10.41
C LEU A 37 8.99 -0.14 11.87
N SER A 38 10.11 0.01 12.58
CA SER A 38 10.20 -0.40 14.00
C SER A 38 9.29 0.43 14.89
N GLY A 39 9.27 1.75 14.68
CA GLY A 39 8.39 2.66 15.42
C GLY A 39 6.91 2.34 15.18
N TYR A 40 6.53 2.07 13.94
CA TYR A 40 5.15 1.67 13.61
C TYR A 40 4.77 0.32 14.24
N LEU A 41 5.70 -0.64 14.24
CA LEU A 41 5.49 -1.92 14.93
C LEU A 41 5.20 -1.71 16.42
N VAL A 42 6.03 -0.91 17.11
CA VAL A 42 5.86 -0.61 18.53
C VAL A 42 4.53 0.09 18.80
N LEU A 43 4.18 1.11 18.00
CA LEU A 43 2.90 1.82 18.12
C LEU A 43 1.71 0.87 17.97
N ASN A 44 1.72 0.01 16.95
CA ASN A 44 0.62 -0.93 16.72
C ASN A 44 0.54 -2.01 17.81
N LEU A 45 1.66 -2.53 18.28
CA LEU A 45 1.67 -3.50 19.39
C LEU A 45 1.10 -2.86 20.66
N LEU A 46 1.49 -1.63 20.98
CA LEU A 46 0.98 -0.89 22.14
C LEU A 46 -0.52 -0.65 22.03
N ILE A 47 -0.99 -0.12 20.90
CA ILE A 47 -2.41 0.15 20.66
C ILE A 47 -3.22 -1.14 20.75
N SER A 48 -2.77 -2.21 20.07
CA SER A 48 -3.46 -3.49 20.07
C SER A 48 -3.51 -4.12 21.46
N PHE A 49 -2.39 -4.12 22.18
CA PHE A 49 -2.32 -4.67 23.54
C PHE A 49 -3.26 -3.94 24.49
N VAL A 50 -3.24 -2.61 24.50
CA VAL A 50 -4.09 -1.81 25.39
C VAL A 50 -5.56 -1.98 25.01
N SER A 51 -5.91 -1.88 23.73
CA SER A 51 -7.30 -2.00 23.25
C SER A 51 -7.89 -3.38 23.58
N LEU A 52 -7.17 -4.46 23.26
CA LEU A 52 -7.62 -5.83 23.56
C LEU A 52 -7.69 -6.11 25.07
N SER A 53 -6.77 -5.55 25.86
CA SER A 53 -6.80 -5.70 27.31
C SER A 53 -8.01 -5.01 27.94
N CYS A 54 -8.36 -3.81 27.46
CA CYS A 54 -9.55 -3.08 27.90
C CYS A 54 -10.84 -3.80 27.49
N GLU A 55 -10.90 -4.29 26.24
CA GLU A 55 -12.03 -5.05 25.74
C GLU A 55 -12.29 -6.32 26.58
N ARG A 56 -11.25 -7.08 26.89
CA ARG A 56 -11.35 -8.27 27.76
C ARG A 56 -11.84 -7.97 29.17
N ARG A 57 -11.57 -6.76 29.69
CA ARG A 57 -12.03 -6.31 31.02
C ARG A 57 -13.40 -5.64 30.96
N GLY A 58 -13.95 -5.39 29.75
CA GLY A 58 -15.19 -4.64 29.59
C GLY A 58 -15.05 -3.15 29.95
N GLU A 59 -13.82 -2.61 29.96
CA GLU A 59 -13.53 -1.23 30.32
C GLU A 59 -13.27 -0.38 29.07
N PRO A 60 -13.66 0.91 29.08
CA PRO A 60 -13.32 1.81 27.98
C PRO A 60 -11.80 2.04 27.93
N PRO A 61 -11.21 2.19 26.72
CA PRO A 61 -9.79 2.43 26.58
C PRO A 61 -9.37 3.75 27.24
N PRO A 62 -8.18 3.81 27.86
CA PRO A 62 -7.71 4.99 28.58
C PRO A 62 -7.55 6.19 27.65
N LYS A 63 -7.77 7.39 28.16
CA LYS A 63 -7.77 8.62 27.33
C LYS A 63 -6.44 8.88 26.63
N TRP A 64 -5.32 8.43 27.21
CA TRP A 64 -3.99 8.62 26.64
C TRP A 64 -3.74 7.79 25.36
N ILE A 65 -4.54 6.74 25.10
CA ILE A 65 -4.37 5.93 23.87
C ILE A 65 -4.81 6.68 22.61
N LYS A 66 -5.75 7.63 22.73
CA LYS A 66 -6.25 8.42 21.60
C LYS A 66 -5.14 9.19 20.87
N PRO A 67 -4.29 9.99 21.53
CA PRO A 67 -3.17 10.64 20.86
C PRO A 67 -2.18 9.67 20.23
N VAL A 68 -1.99 8.47 20.81
CA VAL A 68 -1.12 7.45 20.22
C VAL A 68 -1.72 6.90 18.92
N ILE A 69 -3.04 6.67 18.88
CA ILE A 69 -3.76 6.29 17.65
C ILE A 69 -3.65 7.40 16.60
N ILE A 70 -3.83 8.66 16.98
CA ILE A 70 -3.68 9.79 16.05
C ILE A 70 -2.24 9.86 15.52
N LEU A 71 -1.23 9.65 16.36
CA LEU A 71 0.17 9.62 15.96
C LEU A 71 0.49 8.47 14.99
N SER A 72 -0.20 7.34 15.10
CA SER A 72 0.03 6.20 14.21
C SER A 72 -0.34 6.50 12.75
N ILE A 73 -1.23 7.46 12.48
CA ILE A 73 -1.64 7.84 11.12
C ILE A 73 -0.50 8.50 10.34
N PRO A 74 0.08 9.64 10.79
CA PRO A 74 1.22 10.22 10.10
C PRO A 74 2.43 9.30 10.08
N TRP A 75 2.58 8.45 11.09
CA TRP A 75 3.64 7.44 11.11
C TRP A 75 3.46 6.39 10.00
N ALA A 76 2.23 5.93 9.75
CA ALA A 76 1.93 5.04 8.62
C ALA A 76 2.24 5.70 7.26
N VAL A 77 1.92 6.99 7.10
CA VAL A 77 2.27 7.76 5.91
C VAL A 77 3.79 7.85 5.75
N SER A 78 4.54 8.05 6.84
CA SER A 78 6.00 8.13 6.80
C SER A 78 6.67 6.85 6.32
N ILE A 79 6.14 5.66 6.66
CA ILE A 79 6.66 4.37 6.17
C ILE A 79 6.66 4.36 4.63
N HIS A 80 5.51 4.58 4.01
CA HIS A 80 5.41 4.53 2.55
C HIS A 80 6.27 5.59 1.87
N THR A 81 6.40 6.76 2.48
CA THR A 81 7.22 7.86 1.97
C THR A 81 8.71 7.52 2.04
N VAL A 82 9.18 7.04 3.20
CA VAL A 82 10.61 6.69 3.39
C VAL A 82 10.99 5.50 2.51
N THR A 83 10.13 4.47 2.42
CA THR A 83 10.36 3.32 1.53
C THR A 83 10.41 3.75 0.06
N ALA A 84 9.53 4.67 -0.37
CA ALA A 84 9.58 5.20 -1.73
C ALA A 84 10.89 5.96 -1.99
N PHE A 85 11.37 6.76 -1.05
CA PHE A 85 12.66 7.43 -1.16
C PHE A 85 13.84 6.47 -1.13
N LEU A 86 13.74 5.36 -0.40
CA LEU A 86 14.74 4.29 -0.44
C LEU A 86 14.85 3.73 -1.87
N TYR A 87 13.73 3.42 -2.53
CA TYR A 87 13.73 2.93 -3.91
C TYR A 87 14.20 4.00 -4.92
N SER A 88 13.71 5.23 -4.79
CA SER A 88 14.08 6.31 -5.71
C SER A 88 15.56 6.72 -5.60
N GLY A 89 16.22 6.40 -4.49
CA GLY A 89 17.66 6.60 -4.29
C GLY A 89 18.56 5.54 -4.91
N LEU A 90 18.00 4.50 -5.54
CA LEU A 90 18.77 3.42 -6.16
C LEU A 90 19.17 3.78 -7.59
N ALA A 91 20.34 4.40 -7.75
CA ALA A 91 20.86 4.85 -9.05
C ALA A 91 20.97 3.72 -10.11
N ALA A 92 21.16 2.47 -9.67
CA ALA A 92 21.19 1.30 -10.56
C ALA A 92 19.81 0.87 -11.10
N ARG A 93 18.74 1.55 -10.68
CA ARG A 93 17.35 1.26 -11.07
C ARG A 93 16.65 2.54 -11.57
N PRO A 94 16.98 3.02 -12.77
CA PRO A 94 16.45 4.29 -13.30
C PRO A 94 14.92 4.36 -13.32
N PHE A 95 14.25 3.22 -13.49
CA PHE A 95 12.79 3.10 -13.47
C PHE A 95 12.15 3.63 -12.17
N TRP A 96 12.84 3.52 -11.03
CA TRP A 96 12.35 3.99 -9.73
C TRP A 96 12.78 5.43 -9.40
N MET A 97 13.66 6.03 -10.20
CA MET A 97 14.15 7.39 -9.99
C MET A 97 13.12 8.44 -10.42
N THR A 98 11.99 8.46 -9.74
CA THR A 98 10.90 9.40 -10.00
C THR A 98 10.34 9.98 -8.71
N ALA A 99 10.09 11.29 -8.68
CA ALA A 99 9.47 11.97 -7.55
C ALA A 99 8.01 11.54 -7.31
N ILE A 100 7.37 10.98 -8.34
CA ILE A 100 5.97 10.50 -8.26
C ILE A 100 5.86 9.20 -7.45
N LEU A 101 6.96 8.50 -7.21
CA LEU A 101 6.95 7.21 -6.53
C LEU A 101 6.32 7.28 -5.12
N ALA A 102 6.64 8.29 -4.32
CA ALA A 102 6.10 8.45 -2.98
C ALA A 102 4.57 8.70 -2.96
N PRO A 103 4.03 9.70 -3.68
CA PRO A 103 2.59 9.88 -3.76
C PRO A 103 1.85 8.70 -4.41
N ARG A 104 2.48 8.00 -5.37
CA ARG A 104 1.93 6.79 -5.97
C ARG A 104 1.81 5.64 -4.94
N PHE A 105 2.86 5.40 -4.13
CA PHE A 105 2.81 4.40 -3.06
C PHE A 105 1.70 4.70 -2.05
N LEU A 106 1.55 5.97 -1.67
CA LEU A 106 0.46 6.38 -0.79
C LEU A 106 -0.92 6.17 -1.42
N ALA A 107 -1.12 6.57 -2.67
CA ALA A 107 -2.38 6.38 -3.38
C ALA A 107 -2.72 4.89 -3.51
N SER A 108 -1.75 4.05 -3.86
CA SER A 108 -1.90 2.60 -3.92
C SER A 108 -2.26 1.99 -2.56
N ALA A 109 -1.59 2.42 -1.48
CA ALA A 109 -1.89 1.94 -0.13
C ALA A 109 -3.30 2.34 0.34
N PHE A 110 -3.73 3.57 0.03
CA PHE A 110 -5.09 4.04 0.32
C PHE A 110 -6.16 3.42 -0.58
N ALA A 111 -5.80 2.85 -1.72
CA ALA A 111 -6.69 2.04 -2.53
C ALA A 111 -6.79 0.60 -1.99
N ALA A 112 -5.65 -0.09 -1.86
CA ALA A 112 -5.60 -1.49 -1.48
C ALA A 112 -6.00 -1.72 0.00
N GLY A 113 -5.53 -0.91 0.95
CA GLY A 113 -5.82 -1.07 2.37
C GLY A 113 -7.31 -1.10 2.70
N PRO A 114 -8.06 -0.05 2.40
CA PRO A 114 -9.50 -0.04 2.64
C PRO A 114 -10.28 -1.04 1.79
N ALA A 115 -9.82 -1.39 0.57
CA ALA A 115 -10.44 -2.46 -0.22
C ALA A 115 -10.33 -3.80 0.48
N LEU A 116 -9.15 -4.15 1.03
CA LEU A 116 -8.96 -5.34 1.85
C LEU A 116 -9.85 -5.32 3.10
N LEU A 117 -9.96 -4.17 3.78
CA LEU A 117 -10.83 -4.03 4.95
C LEU A 117 -12.30 -4.28 4.60
N ILE A 118 -12.78 -3.83 3.44
CA ILE A 118 -14.13 -4.12 2.95
C ILE A 118 -14.32 -5.63 2.78
N LEU A 119 -13.39 -6.30 2.09
CA LEU A 119 -13.46 -7.75 1.87
C LEU A 119 -13.46 -8.52 3.19
N LEU A 120 -12.54 -8.18 4.11
CA LEU A 120 -12.47 -8.80 5.43
C LEU A 120 -13.75 -8.54 6.25
N ALA A 121 -14.28 -7.33 6.23
CA ALA A 121 -15.52 -6.97 6.93
C ALA A 121 -16.71 -7.78 6.42
N LEU A 122 -16.81 -8.00 5.11
CA LEU A 122 -17.86 -8.82 4.50
C LEU A 122 -17.69 -10.32 4.84
N ILE A 123 -16.45 -10.82 4.86
CA ILE A 123 -16.15 -12.20 5.29
C ILE A 123 -16.53 -12.38 6.77
N VAL A 124 -16.11 -11.47 7.64
CA VAL A 124 -16.42 -11.53 9.08
C VAL A 124 -17.92 -11.44 9.32
N ARG A 125 -18.65 -10.56 8.61
CA ARG A 125 -20.12 -10.48 8.66
C ARG A 125 -20.78 -11.81 8.29
N LYS A 126 -20.19 -12.56 7.34
CA LYS A 126 -20.73 -13.86 6.92
C LYS A 126 -20.43 -14.99 7.91
N LEU A 127 -19.29 -14.92 8.60
CA LEU A 127 -18.81 -15.96 9.51
C LEU A 127 -19.19 -15.71 10.98
N SER A 128 -19.55 -14.48 11.34
CA SER A 128 -19.89 -14.08 12.70
C SER A 128 -21.15 -13.21 12.74
N ASN A 129 -21.66 -12.90 13.92
CA ASN A 129 -22.77 -11.99 14.14
C ASN A 129 -22.35 -10.51 14.11
N PHE A 130 -21.12 -10.20 13.71
CA PHE A 130 -20.62 -8.84 13.62
C PHE A 130 -21.05 -8.19 12.31
N ASP A 131 -21.78 -7.07 12.38
CA ASP A 131 -22.15 -6.26 11.21
C ASP A 131 -21.48 -4.87 11.30
N PRO A 132 -20.51 -4.57 10.42
CA PRO A 132 -19.84 -3.27 10.39
C PRO A 132 -20.77 -2.13 9.93
N GLY A 133 -21.95 -2.46 9.42
CA GLY A 133 -22.92 -1.51 8.90
C GLY A 133 -22.65 -1.05 7.47
N LYS A 134 -23.73 -0.91 6.71
CA LYS A 134 -23.66 -0.52 5.28
C LYS A 134 -23.00 0.86 5.07
N GLN A 135 -23.20 1.79 6.00
CA GLN A 135 -22.62 3.14 5.88
C GLN A 135 -21.09 3.12 5.97
N ALA A 136 -20.51 2.32 6.89
CA ALA A 136 -19.08 2.21 7.04
C ALA A 136 -18.44 1.62 5.77
N ILE A 137 -19.02 0.54 5.24
CA ILE A 137 -18.56 -0.11 4.00
C ILE A 137 -18.63 0.88 2.83
N GLN A 138 -19.73 1.65 2.68
CA GLN A 138 -19.87 2.63 1.62
C GLN A 138 -18.85 3.78 1.73
N LYS A 139 -18.53 4.23 2.94
CA LYS A 139 -17.50 5.25 3.15
C LYS A 139 -16.10 4.74 2.81
N LEU A 140 -15.78 3.51 3.16
CA LEU A 140 -14.53 2.87 2.73
C LEU A 140 -14.46 2.76 1.20
N ALA A 141 -15.55 2.35 0.55
CA ALA A 141 -15.60 2.26 -0.92
C ALA A 141 -15.44 3.63 -1.61
N GLU A 142 -15.93 4.72 -1.01
CA GLU A 142 -15.66 6.09 -1.48
C GLU A 142 -14.18 6.43 -1.39
N ILE A 143 -13.51 6.11 -0.28
CA ILE A 143 -12.08 6.33 -0.09
C ILE A 143 -11.28 5.55 -1.14
N VAL A 144 -11.60 4.26 -1.33
CA VAL A 144 -10.97 3.42 -2.37
C VAL A 144 -11.14 4.05 -3.75
N THR A 145 -12.33 4.58 -4.07
CA THR A 145 -12.59 5.22 -5.35
C THR A 145 -11.68 6.41 -5.60
N TYR A 146 -11.57 7.34 -4.65
CA TYR A 146 -10.71 8.51 -4.78
C TYR A 146 -9.22 8.13 -4.84
N ALA A 147 -8.81 7.19 -3.99
CA ALA A 147 -7.43 6.70 -4.00
C ALA A 147 -7.07 6.02 -5.32
N MET A 148 -7.99 5.23 -5.88
CA MET A 148 -7.79 4.57 -7.18
C MET A 148 -7.71 5.56 -8.34
N LEU A 149 -8.54 6.62 -8.34
CA LEU A 149 -8.44 7.71 -9.31
C LEU A 149 -7.08 8.38 -9.27
N LEU A 150 -6.58 8.71 -8.08
CA LEU A 150 -5.24 9.28 -7.90
C LEU A 150 -4.14 8.32 -8.33
N ASN A 151 -4.27 7.03 -7.99
CA ASN A 151 -3.29 6.03 -8.38
C ASN A 151 -3.19 5.89 -9.89
N VAL A 152 -4.32 5.77 -10.59
CA VAL A 152 -4.37 5.70 -12.07
C VAL A 152 -3.82 6.98 -12.69
N PHE A 153 -4.14 8.14 -12.12
CA PHE A 153 -3.57 9.42 -12.57
C PHE A 153 -2.04 9.43 -12.47
N PHE A 154 -1.47 9.00 -11.34
CA PHE A 154 -0.01 8.96 -11.18
C PHE A 154 0.65 7.96 -12.13
N VAL A 155 0.04 6.81 -12.37
CA VAL A 155 0.52 5.85 -13.36
C VAL A 155 0.50 6.45 -14.78
N ALA A 156 -0.58 7.16 -15.14
CA ALA A 156 -0.68 7.84 -16.42
C ALA A 156 0.37 8.94 -16.57
N MET A 157 0.64 9.72 -15.52
CA MET A 157 1.69 10.74 -15.51
C MET A 157 3.08 10.15 -15.65
N GLU A 158 3.36 9.02 -15.01
CA GLU A 158 4.63 8.31 -15.13
C GLU A 158 4.84 7.79 -16.55
N LEU A 159 3.81 7.16 -17.11
CA LEU A 159 3.83 6.68 -18.50
C LEU A 159 4.01 7.84 -19.50
N PHE A 160 3.26 8.94 -19.30
CA PHE A 160 3.40 10.14 -20.12
C PHE A 160 4.83 10.70 -20.06
N THR A 161 5.38 10.84 -18.86
CA THR A 161 6.74 11.35 -18.68
C THR A 161 7.77 10.47 -19.36
N ALA A 162 7.66 9.15 -19.21
CA ALA A 162 8.58 8.21 -19.83
C ALA A 162 8.53 8.26 -21.36
N LEU A 163 7.33 8.31 -21.94
CA LEU A 163 7.15 8.34 -23.41
C LEU A 163 7.48 9.71 -24.01
N TYR A 164 7.13 10.80 -23.31
CA TYR A 164 7.35 12.16 -23.80
C TYR A 164 8.82 12.58 -23.73
N SER A 165 9.54 12.19 -22.68
CA SER A 165 10.96 12.53 -22.52
C SER A 165 11.88 11.73 -23.45
N ASP A 166 11.38 10.63 -24.00
CA ASP A 166 12.11 9.74 -24.93
C ASP A 166 13.52 9.35 -24.44
N ILE A 167 13.66 9.22 -23.10
CA ILE A 167 14.88 8.74 -22.49
C ILE A 167 14.94 7.22 -22.69
N PRO A 168 15.95 6.69 -23.43
CA PRO A 168 15.95 5.28 -23.83
C PRO A 168 15.84 4.31 -22.67
N GLU A 169 16.49 4.60 -21.53
CA GLU A 169 16.47 3.76 -20.34
C GLU A 169 15.07 3.67 -19.71
N HIS A 170 14.29 4.76 -19.71
CA HIS A 170 12.93 4.78 -19.20
C HIS A 170 11.96 4.07 -20.15
N VAL A 171 12.02 4.40 -21.45
CA VAL A 171 11.18 3.81 -22.48
C VAL A 171 11.40 2.30 -22.57
N HIS A 172 12.66 1.85 -22.51
CA HIS A 172 13.02 0.44 -22.59
C HIS A 172 12.35 -0.40 -21.50
N HIS A 173 12.24 0.11 -20.27
CA HIS A 173 11.54 -0.60 -19.17
C HIS A 173 10.05 -0.80 -19.47
N PHE A 174 9.37 0.23 -19.99
CA PHE A 174 7.96 0.12 -20.37
C PHE A 174 7.77 -0.82 -21.57
N GLN A 175 8.66 -0.75 -22.58
CA GLN A 175 8.62 -1.69 -23.70
C GLN A 175 8.81 -3.13 -23.23
N PHE A 176 9.76 -3.39 -22.34
CA PHE A 176 9.96 -4.72 -21.76
C PHE A 176 8.71 -5.22 -21.02
N LEU A 177 8.09 -4.39 -20.20
CA LEU A 177 6.92 -4.77 -19.40
C LEU A 177 5.67 -5.03 -20.25
N PHE A 178 5.41 -4.22 -21.27
CA PHE A 178 4.17 -4.27 -22.05
C PHE A 178 4.27 -5.02 -23.37
N LEU A 179 5.44 -5.03 -24.02
CA LEU A 179 5.64 -5.63 -25.33
C LEU A 179 6.58 -6.84 -25.31
N GLY A 180 7.42 -6.93 -24.27
CA GLY A 180 8.54 -7.88 -24.23
C GLY A 180 9.71 -7.43 -25.12
N ILE A 181 10.90 -7.90 -24.80
CA ILE A 181 12.12 -7.60 -25.58
C ILE A 181 12.93 -8.88 -25.71
N GLY A 182 13.52 -9.11 -26.88
CA GLY A 182 14.44 -10.22 -27.12
C GLY A 182 13.81 -11.62 -27.06
N GLY A 183 12.49 -11.73 -27.26
CA GLY A 183 11.77 -13.02 -27.18
C GLY A 183 11.23 -13.35 -25.79
N GLU A 184 11.54 -12.55 -24.77
CA GLU A 184 11.02 -12.70 -23.40
C GLU A 184 9.72 -11.91 -23.23
N ASN A 185 8.60 -12.63 -23.25
CA ASN A 185 7.24 -12.06 -23.18
C ASN A 185 6.49 -12.44 -21.90
N THR A 186 7.18 -13.04 -20.93
CA THR A 186 6.56 -13.66 -19.74
C THR A 186 5.76 -12.66 -18.90
N LEU A 187 6.20 -11.41 -18.80
CA LEU A 187 5.55 -10.38 -17.98
C LEU A 187 4.44 -9.61 -18.70
N ALA A 188 4.48 -9.49 -20.02
CA ALA A 188 3.55 -8.68 -20.79
C ALA A 188 2.07 -9.07 -20.56
N PRO A 189 1.65 -10.36 -20.53
CA PRO A 189 0.27 -10.73 -20.26
C PRO A 189 -0.21 -10.28 -18.89
N TRP A 190 0.66 -10.37 -17.87
CA TRP A 190 0.34 -9.96 -16.50
C TRP A 190 0.20 -8.45 -16.38
N MET A 191 1.04 -7.70 -17.08
CA MET A 191 0.94 -6.23 -17.12
C MET A 191 -0.37 -5.78 -17.78
N TRP A 192 -0.75 -6.38 -18.92
CA TRP A 192 -2.03 -6.08 -19.55
C TRP A 192 -3.21 -6.51 -18.67
N LEU A 193 -3.12 -7.64 -18.00
CA LEU A 193 -4.14 -8.07 -17.05
C LEU A 193 -4.32 -7.03 -15.91
N SER A 194 -3.22 -6.53 -15.36
CA SER A 194 -3.27 -5.51 -14.29
C SER A 194 -3.92 -4.20 -14.78
N VAL A 195 -3.64 -3.78 -16.00
CA VAL A 195 -4.29 -2.59 -16.61
C VAL A 195 -5.79 -2.82 -16.78
N VAL A 196 -6.19 -3.99 -17.28
CA VAL A 196 -7.61 -4.33 -17.43
C VAL A 196 -8.31 -4.34 -16.08
N LEU A 197 -7.72 -4.98 -15.06
CA LEU A 197 -8.28 -5.02 -13.72
C LEU A 197 -8.39 -3.61 -13.10
N ALA A 198 -7.38 -2.76 -13.28
CA ALA A 198 -7.41 -1.38 -12.82
C ALA A 198 -8.54 -0.57 -13.48
N VAL A 199 -8.76 -0.74 -14.78
CA VAL A 199 -9.86 -0.08 -15.50
C VAL A 199 -11.21 -0.62 -15.02
N VAL A 200 -11.36 -1.94 -14.86
CA VAL A 200 -12.58 -2.56 -14.34
C VAL A 200 -12.90 -2.05 -12.93
N ALA A 201 -11.91 -2.04 -12.04
CA ALA A 201 -12.05 -1.50 -10.68
C ALA A 201 -12.54 -0.05 -10.72
N LEU A 202 -11.89 0.77 -11.55
CA LEU A 202 -12.24 2.19 -11.68
C LEU A 202 -13.67 2.39 -12.17
N VAL A 203 -14.08 1.69 -13.23
CA VAL A 203 -15.46 1.79 -13.79
C VAL A 203 -16.50 1.37 -12.75
N ILE A 204 -16.26 0.29 -12.03
CA ILE A 204 -17.17 -0.21 -11.00
C ILE A 204 -17.27 0.77 -9.82
N LEU A 205 -16.14 1.26 -9.33
CA LEU A 205 -16.08 2.06 -8.11
C LEU A 205 -16.51 3.52 -8.33
N VAL A 206 -16.24 4.10 -9.49
CA VAL A 206 -16.64 5.48 -9.83
C VAL A 206 -18.13 5.59 -9.98
N ASN A 207 -18.81 4.61 -10.57
CA ASN A 207 -20.25 4.64 -10.73
C ASN A 207 -20.97 4.35 -9.39
N PRO A 208 -21.75 5.32 -8.83
CA PRO A 208 -22.44 5.13 -7.56
C PRO A 208 -23.46 3.97 -7.56
N ALA A 209 -24.04 3.65 -8.72
CA ALA A 209 -25.03 2.56 -8.83
C ALA A 209 -24.35 1.18 -8.63
N THR A 210 -23.22 0.94 -9.27
CA THR A 210 -22.44 -0.28 -9.15
C THR A 210 -21.76 -0.39 -7.79
N ARG A 211 -21.21 0.72 -7.26
CA ARG A 211 -20.58 0.76 -5.95
C ARG A 211 -21.54 0.46 -4.79
N ARG A 212 -22.84 0.79 -4.91
CA ARG A 212 -23.85 0.50 -3.88
C ARG A 212 -24.28 -0.98 -3.84
N SER A 213 -24.09 -1.74 -4.90
CA SER A 213 -24.35 -3.15 -4.95
C SER A 213 -23.18 -3.91 -4.32
N GLU A 214 -23.46 -4.79 -3.35
CA GLU A 214 -22.39 -5.53 -2.64
C GLU A 214 -21.60 -6.42 -3.59
N THR A 215 -22.25 -7.11 -4.50
CA THR A 215 -21.58 -8.04 -5.44
C THR A 215 -20.61 -7.30 -6.37
N THR A 216 -21.05 -6.20 -6.97
CA THR A 216 -20.21 -5.43 -7.88
C THR A 216 -19.10 -4.70 -7.12
N MET A 217 -19.36 -4.23 -5.90
CA MET A 217 -18.34 -3.64 -5.03
C MET A 217 -17.25 -4.65 -4.64
N ILE A 218 -17.61 -5.92 -4.33
CA ILE A 218 -16.65 -7.00 -4.07
C ILE A 218 -15.74 -7.18 -5.29
N ILE A 219 -16.31 -7.33 -6.49
CA ILE A 219 -15.54 -7.47 -7.73
C ILE A 219 -14.61 -6.25 -7.94
N GLY A 220 -15.11 -5.04 -7.69
CA GLY A 220 -14.29 -3.84 -7.76
C GLY A 220 -13.14 -3.82 -6.77
N CYS A 221 -13.35 -4.24 -5.53
CA CYS A 221 -12.33 -4.34 -4.50
C CYS A 221 -11.31 -5.45 -4.80
N GLU A 222 -11.74 -6.60 -5.30
CA GLU A 222 -10.84 -7.69 -5.75
C GLU A 222 -9.98 -7.25 -6.93
N ALA A 223 -10.54 -6.48 -7.86
CA ALA A 223 -9.80 -5.97 -9.02
C ALA A 223 -8.77 -4.86 -8.66
N VAL A 224 -8.82 -4.28 -7.47
CA VAL A 224 -7.82 -3.33 -6.95
C VAL A 224 -6.53 -4.05 -6.52
N PHE A 225 -6.63 -5.33 -6.14
CA PHE A 225 -5.48 -6.17 -5.73
C PHE A 225 -4.79 -6.82 -6.91
#